data_f7140ce557c964e23734adda3b4296e5
#
_entry.id   f7140ce557c964e23734adda3b4296e5
#
_cell.length_a   1.000
_cell.length_b   1.000
_cell.length_c   1.000
_cell.angle_alpha   90.00
_cell.angle_beta   90.00
_cell.angle_gamma   90.00
#
_symmetry.space_group_name_H-M   'P 1'
#
loop_
_entity.id
_entity.type
_entity.pdbx_description
1 polymer ?
#
loop_
_entity_poly.entity_id
_entity_poly.type
_entity_poly.pdbx_seq_one_letter_code
_entity_poly.pdbx_strand_id
1 'polypeptide(L)'
;EKDNIRELTLSTDQTYDVTYKVDVKATPVDSNWKVTQGASGIQVSNPAPIDAVIKSVTDVVSVGINATVDCGVTFPYTLQAGKTLTCSYSADLPDGSDRVNTATATLQNYSYGDGGPTEDGTTDFTGTADVLFANAVINESDKCVTVSDPLMGDPVELCAGDKTMWTLEYTATVGPYEECGEYEFPNKASLATDDGKTLYAEWNILVDVPCDTGCTLTIGYWKTHSPYFRDGAKNDPAWDLLDDGTHDTKAIYEILTTPPKGDAYYILAHQYIGATLNILSGASMSGEALEAYNKATDLIHNNGPGVSKADKKKWTSLASVLDRYNNGYIGPGHCDEQV
;
A
#
# COMPACT_ATOMS: atom_id res chain seq x y z
N GLU A 1 -2.67 0.33 4.52
CA GLU A 1 -3.23 0.19 5.86
C GLU A 1 -4.39 -0.81 5.79
N LYS A 2 -4.52 -1.69 6.80
CA LYS A 2 -5.40 -2.88 6.76
C LYS A 2 -6.89 -2.53 6.91
N ASP A 3 -7.18 -1.53 7.73
CA ASP A 3 -8.56 -1.13 8.07
C ASP A 3 -9.06 0.05 7.23
N ASN A 4 -8.26 0.48 6.23
CA ASN A 4 -8.50 1.63 5.34
C ASN A 4 -8.69 2.97 6.08
N ILE A 5 -8.02 3.13 7.22
CA ILE A 5 -8.06 4.36 7.99
C ILE A 5 -7.33 5.46 7.22
N ARG A 6 -8.02 6.56 6.96
CA ARG A 6 -7.50 7.76 6.30
C ARG A 6 -7.56 9.00 7.19
N GLU A 7 -8.42 8.96 8.18
CA GLU A 7 -8.65 10.05 9.12
C GLU A 7 -8.74 9.47 10.53
N LEU A 8 -8.11 10.13 11.48
CA LEU A 8 -8.14 9.82 12.90
C LEU A 8 -8.42 11.09 13.68
N THR A 9 -9.21 11.00 14.75
CA THR A 9 -9.31 12.05 15.76
C THR A 9 -8.71 11.52 17.04
N LEU A 10 -7.65 12.17 17.53
CA LEU A 10 -6.94 11.81 18.76
C LEU A 10 -7.01 12.97 19.74
N SER A 11 -7.05 12.68 21.03
CA SER A 11 -6.76 13.69 22.05
C SER A 11 -5.26 13.93 22.15
N THR A 12 -4.85 15.06 22.74
CA THR A 12 -3.46 15.26 23.16
C THR A 12 -2.97 14.07 24.00
N ASP A 13 -1.73 13.68 23.82
CA ASP A 13 -1.09 12.52 24.48
C ASP A 13 -1.70 11.14 24.16
N GLN A 14 -2.72 11.08 23.31
CA GLN A 14 -3.31 9.81 22.86
C GLN A 14 -2.51 9.22 21.70
N THR A 15 -2.41 7.89 21.71
CA THR A 15 -1.82 7.11 20.60
C THR A 15 -2.86 6.16 19.99
N TYR A 16 -2.63 5.80 18.74
CA TYR A 16 -3.44 4.80 18.03
C TYR A 16 -2.54 3.89 17.21
N ASP A 17 -2.71 2.58 17.36
CA ASP A 17 -1.95 1.60 16.59
C ASP A 17 -2.65 1.28 15.27
N VAL A 18 -1.96 1.50 14.16
CA VAL A 18 -2.41 1.15 12.81
C VAL A 18 -1.64 -0.05 12.28
N THR A 19 -2.34 -0.98 11.65
CA THR A 19 -1.73 -2.15 11.02
C THR A 19 -1.61 -1.91 9.51
N TYR A 20 -0.39 -1.92 9.00
CA TYR A 20 -0.10 -1.86 7.57
C TYR A 20 -0.01 -3.26 6.97
N LYS A 21 -0.46 -3.38 5.73
CA LYS A 21 -0.36 -4.58 4.92
C LYS A 21 0.20 -4.22 3.56
N VAL A 22 1.35 -4.77 3.22
CA VAL A 22 1.98 -4.62 1.92
C VAL A 22 1.88 -5.94 1.16
N ASP A 23 1.09 -5.95 0.09
CA ASP A 23 0.97 -7.10 -0.80
C ASP A 23 1.93 -6.92 -1.99
N VAL A 24 2.81 -7.90 -2.20
CA VAL A 24 3.74 -7.95 -3.33
C VAL A 24 3.38 -9.12 -4.22
N LYS A 25 3.26 -8.86 -5.52
CA LYS A 25 2.97 -9.88 -6.53
C LYS A 25 4.05 -9.89 -7.61
N ALA A 26 4.67 -11.04 -7.84
CA ALA A 26 5.53 -11.30 -8.98
C ALA A 26 4.70 -11.90 -10.13
N THR A 27 4.91 -11.39 -11.33
CA THR A 27 4.31 -11.96 -12.55
C THR A 27 5.45 -12.24 -13.53
N PRO A 28 5.84 -13.49 -13.75
CA PRO A 28 6.87 -13.83 -14.74
C PRO A 28 6.45 -13.38 -16.13
N VAL A 29 7.39 -12.83 -16.87
CA VAL A 29 7.22 -12.43 -18.27
C VAL A 29 8.40 -12.95 -19.04
N ASP A 30 8.15 -13.81 -20.02
CA ASP A 30 9.17 -14.27 -20.94
C ASP A 30 9.39 -13.26 -22.05
N SER A 31 10.64 -12.91 -22.31
CA SER A 31 11.03 -11.91 -23.32
C SER A 31 12.42 -12.21 -23.87
N ASN A 32 12.85 -11.41 -24.86
CA ASN A 32 14.21 -11.48 -25.44
C ASN A 32 14.55 -12.87 -26.02
N TRP A 33 13.59 -13.48 -26.69
CA TRP A 33 13.76 -14.74 -27.37
C TRP A 33 14.86 -14.64 -28.42
N LYS A 34 15.84 -15.55 -28.37
CA LYS A 34 17.01 -15.51 -29.23
C LYS A 34 17.48 -16.91 -29.56
N VAL A 35 17.92 -17.13 -30.80
CA VAL A 35 18.74 -18.27 -31.18
C VAL A 35 20.18 -17.82 -31.42
N THR A 36 21.11 -18.56 -30.88
CA THR A 36 22.55 -18.32 -31.10
C THR A 36 23.26 -19.67 -31.23
N GLN A 37 24.02 -19.83 -32.30
CA GLN A 37 24.90 -20.98 -32.51
C GLN A 37 26.35 -20.53 -32.76
N GLY A 38 27.28 -21.20 -32.12
CA GLY A 38 28.72 -20.89 -32.25
C GLY A 38 29.28 -21.26 -33.63
N ALA A 39 30.60 -21.28 -33.74
CA ALA A 39 31.34 -21.44 -34.99
C ALA A 39 31.07 -22.72 -35.80
N SER A 40 30.33 -23.68 -35.25
CA SER A 40 29.94 -24.92 -35.96
C SER A 40 28.42 -24.96 -36.26
N GLY A 41 27.73 -23.84 -36.09
CA GLY A 41 26.27 -23.74 -36.30
C GLY A 41 25.86 -23.98 -37.74
N ILE A 42 26.66 -23.50 -38.69
CA ILE A 42 26.50 -23.76 -40.14
C ILE A 42 27.82 -24.39 -40.63
N GLN A 43 27.72 -25.49 -41.39
CA GLN A 43 28.84 -26.16 -41.97
C GLN A 43 28.66 -26.26 -43.50
N VAL A 44 29.54 -25.61 -44.26
CA VAL A 44 29.53 -25.66 -45.73
C VAL A 44 30.74 -26.52 -46.14
N SER A 45 30.49 -27.73 -46.60
CA SER A 45 31.53 -28.68 -46.98
C SER A 45 31.71 -28.71 -48.51
N ASN A 46 32.96 -28.73 -48.96
CA ASN A 46 33.31 -28.92 -50.36
C ASN A 46 33.89 -30.33 -50.53
N PRO A 47 33.09 -31.35 -50.88
CA PRO A 47 33.57 -32.72 -51.09
C PRO A 47 34.21 -32.95 -52.45
N ALA A 48 34.13 -31.94 -53.35
CA ALA A 48 34.71 -32.05 -54.67
C ALA A 48 36.25 -32.05 -54.66
N PRO A 49 36.92 -32.66 -55.67
CA PRO A 49 38.38 -32.66 -55.78
C PRO A 49 38.95 -31.33 -56.33
N ILE A 50 38.11 -30.31 -56.48
CA ILE A 50 38.47 -28.97 -56.96
C ILE A 50 37.96 -27.91 -55.96
N ASP A 51 38.58 -26.75 -55.99
CA ASP A 51 38.16 -25.61 -55.16
C ASP A 51 36.79 -25.10 -55.59
N ALA A 52 35.99 -24.61 -54.63
CA ALA A 52 34.69 -24.07 -54.82
C ALA A 52 34.67 -22.58 -54.39
N VAL A 53 34.07 -21.72 -55.23
CA VAL A 53 33.90 -20.29 -54.88
C VAL A 53 32.52 -20.09 -54.28
N ILE A 54 32.48 -19.83 -52.99
CA ILE A 54 31.24 -19.55 -52.25
C ILE A 54 31.00 -18.04 -52.33
N LYS A 55 29.88 -17.64 -52.90
CA LYS A 55 29.51 -16.21 -53.05
C LYS A 55 28.88 -15.63 -51.81
N SER A 56 28.15 -16.43 -51.07
CA SER A 56 27.49 -16.02 -49.82
C SER A 56 27.10 -17.23 -48.98
N VAL A 57 26.97 -17.04 -47.67
CA VAL A 57 26.22 -17.91 -46.75
C VAL A 57 25.20 -17.05 -46.09
N THR A 58 23.93 -17.42 -46.19
CA THR A 58 22.78 -16.76 -45.54
C THR A 58 22.03 -17.75 -44.68
N ASP A 59 21.27 -17.22 -43.73
CA ASP A 59 20.50 -18.05 -42.81
C ASP A 59 19.17 -17.40 -42.47
N VAL A 60 18.11 -18.20 -42.44
CA VAL A 60 16.73 -17.76 -42.20
C VAL A 60 16.07 -18.68 -41.20
N VAL A 61 15.64 -18.11 -40.08
CA VAL A 61 14.79 -18.81 -39.10
C VAL A 61 13.32 -18.62 -39.53
N SER A 62 12.54 -19.70 -39.63
CA SER A 62 11.12 -19.58 -39.94
C SER A 62 10.36 -18.72 -38.91
N VAL A 63 9.45 -17.83 -39.31
CA VAL A 63 8.93 -17.51 -40.63
C VAL A 63 9.64 -16.25 -41.14
N GLY A 64 10.66 -16.42 -42.00
CA GLY A 64 11.27 -15.30 -42.69
C GLY A 64 12.17 -14.37 -41.87
N ILE A 65 12.70 -14.84 -40.71
CA ILE A 65 13.57 -14.06 -39.85
C ILE A 65 15.03 -14.27 -40.31
N ASN A 66 15.64 -13.22 -40.85
CA ASN A 66 17.05 -13.27 -41.26
C ASN A 66 17.96 -13.34 -40.04
N ALA A 67 18.82 -14.34 -39.98
CA ALA A 67 19.86 -14.43 -38.97
C ALA A 67 21.13 -13.67 -39.41
N THR A 68 21.84 -13.14 -38.47
CA THR A 68 23.22 -12.63 -38.70
C THR A 68 24.18 -13.82 -38.76
N VAL A 69 24.87 -13.97 -39.88
CA VAL A 69 25.86 -15.05 -40.11
C VAL A 69 27.26 -14.49 -40.08
N ASP A 70 28.15 -15.15 -39.35
CA ASP A 70 29.59 -14.82 -39.34
C ASP A 70 30.41 -16.09 -39.60
N CYS A 71 31.11 -16.12 -40.75
CA CYS A 71 31.99 -17.20 -41.18
C CYS A 71 33.46 -16.88 -40.96
N GLY A 72 33.80 -15.72 -40.42
CA GLY A 72 35.20 -15.28 -40.25
C GLY A 72 35.97 -15.06 -41.55
N VAL A 73 35.27 -15.01 -42.69
CA VAL A 73 35.85 -14.82 -44.03
C VAL A 73 35.08 -13.75 -44.83
N THR A 74 35.73 -13.20 -45.84
CA THR A 74 35.07 -12.27 -46.76
C THR A 74 34.60 -13.02 -48.01
N PHE A 75 33.37 -12.80 -48.42
CA PHE A 75 32.82 -13.38 -49.65
C PHE A 75 33.06 -12.46 -50.86
N PRO A 76 33.26 -13.00 -52.09
CA PRO A 76 33.32 -14.44 -52.39
C PRO A 76 34.55 -15.10 -51.76
N TYR A 77 34.37 -16.31 -51.23
CA TYR A 77 35.41 -17.08 -50.54
C TYR A 77 35.71 -18.37 -51.31
N THR A 78 37.04 -18.65 -51.56
CA THR A 78 37.48 -19.90 -52.17
C THR A 78 37.63 -20.99 -51.11
N LEU A 79 36.66 -21.92 -51.10
CA LEU A 79 36.68 -23.09 -50.24
C LEU A 79 37.43 -24.22 -50.94
N GLN A 80 38.63 -24.55 -50.40
CA GLN A 80 39.50 -25.56 -50.98
C GLN A 80 38.86 -26.96 -51.06
N ALA A 81 39.31 -27.76 -52.00
CA ALA A 81 38.92 -29.16 -52.16
C ALA A 81 39.00 -29.93 -50.83
N GLY A 82 37.96 -30.65 -50.45
CA GLY A 82 37.85 -31.46 -49.23
C GLY A 82 37.81 -30.69 -47.92
N LYS A 83 37.64 -29.34 -47.96
CA LYS A 83 37.54 -28.49 -46.72
C LYS A 83 36.12 -28.15 -46.39
N THR A 84 35.95 -27.71 -45.13
CA THR A 84 34.66 -27.22 -44.62
C THR A 84 34.84 -25.82 -44.08
N LEU A 85 33.95 -24.90 -44.49
CA LEU A 85 33.79 -23.58 -43.89
C LEU A 85 32.73 -23.67 -42.78
N THR A 86 33.04 -23.12 -41.60
CA THR A 86 32.11 -23.08 -40.49
C THR A 86 31.72 -21.66 -40.19
N CYS A 87 30.46 -21.45 -39.85
CA CYS A 87 29.92 -20.14 -39.48
C CYS A 87 29.13 -20.22 -38.22
N SER A 88 29.14 -19.14 -37.44
CA SER A 88 28.16 -18.87 -36.37
C SER A 88 26.96 -18.16 -36.95
N TYR A 89 25.83 -18.25 -36.24
CA TYR A 89 24.66 -17.43 -36.53
C TYR A 89 23.90 -17.02 -35.26
N SER A 90 23.15 -15.94 -35.37
CA SER A 90 22.22 -15.49 -34.32
C SER A 90 21.03 -14.74 -34.90
N ALA A 91 19.87 -14.86 -34.25
CA ALA A 91 18.67 -14.09 -34.57
C ALA A 91 17.86 -13.81 -33.32
N ASP A 92 17.33 -12.60 -33.23
CA ASP A 92 16.29 -12.26 -32.24
C ASP A 92 14.95 -12.73 -32.79
N LEU A 93 14.13 -13.31 -31.90
CA LEU A 93 12.88 -13.97 -32.26
C LEU A 93 11.70 -13.26 -31.56
N PRO A 94 10.50 -13.25 -32.17
CA PRO A 94 9.35 -12.57 -31.60
C PRO A 94 8.72 -13.31 -30.41
N ASP A 95 8.93 -14.63 -30.31
CA ASP A 95 8.38 -15.50 -29.28
C ASP A 95 9.17 -16.82 -29.16
N GLY A 96 8.83 -17.63 -28.17
CA GLY A 96 9.43 -18.94 -27.89
C GLY A 96 8.82 -20.11 -28.68
N SER A 97 8.18 -19.87 -29.82
CA SER A 97 7.67 -20.94 -30.67
C SER A 97 8.83 -21.72 -31.29
N ASP A 98 8.68 -23.03 -31.38
CA ASP A 98 9.62 -23.90 -32.10
C ASP A 98 9.65 -23.51 -33.59
N ARG A 99 10.86 -23.49 -34.16
CA ARG A 99 11.11 -22.99 -35.51
C ARG A 99 12.06 -23.93 -36.27
N VAL A 100 12.18 -23.71 -37.58
CA VAL A 100 13.17 -24.35 -38.43
C VAL A 100 14.15 -23.29 -38.90
N ASN A 101 15.43 -23.54 -38.70
CA ASN A 101 16.50 -22.76 -39.27
C ASN A 101 16.90 -23.32 -40.64
N THR A 102 17.14 -22.45 -41.63
CA THR A 102 17.55 -22.82 -42.99
C THR A 102 18.75 -22.01 -43.43
N ALA A 103 19.92 -22.64 -43.50
CA ALA A 103 21.12 -22.03 -44.05
C ALA A 103 21.23 -22.29 -45.54
N THR A 104 21.66 -21.31 -46.30
CA THR A 104 21.86 -21.38 -47.75
C THR A 104 23.29 -20.93 -48.11
N ALA A 105 24.06 -21.81 -48.76
CA ALA A 105 25.33 -21.48 -49.36
C ALA A 105 25.18 -21.34 -50.89
N THR A 106 25.56 -20.18 -51.41
CA THR A 106 25.48 -19.91 -52.84
C THR A 106 26.83 -20.14 -53.51
N LEU A 107 26.93 -21.17 -54.34
CA LEU A 107 28.09 -21.53 -55.13
C LEU A 107 28.15 -20.77 -56.45
N GLN A 108 29.27 -20.20 -56.84
CA GLN A 108 29.54 -19.69 -58.18
C GLN A 108 29.81 -20.85 -59.13
N ASN A 109 29.04 -20.99 -60.21
CA ASN A 109 29.27 -21.97 -61.24
C ASN A 109 30.23 -21.40 -62.32
N TYR A 110 30.96 -22.29 -62.97
CA TYR A 110 31.85 -21.94 -64.07
C TYR A 110 31.65 -22.87 -65.24
N SER A 111 31.61 -22.29 -66.45
CA SER A 111 31.73 -23.01 -67.71
C SER A 111 33.17 -22.94 -68.20
N TYR A 112 33.66 -24.03 -68.78
CA TYR A 112 35.01 -24.15 -69.24
C TYR A 112 35.05 -24.28 -70.75
N GLY A 113 35.66 -23.28 -71.38
CA GLY A 113 35.88 -23.22 -72.89
C GLY A 113 37.33 -22.95 -73.20
N ASP A 114 37.66 -22.78 -74.46
CA ASP A 114 39.04 -22.54 -74.95
C ASP A 114 39.67 -21.26 -74.44
N GLY A 115 38.88 -20.34 -73.87
CA GLY A 115 39.34 -19.10 -73.20
C GLY A 115 39.56 -19.23 -71.72
N GLY A 116 39.37 -20.40 -71.07
CA GLY A 116 39.45 -20.62 -69.63
C GLY A 116 38.05 -20.57 -68.94
N PRO A 117 38.01 -20.58 -67.62
CA PRO A 117 36.77 -20.60 -66.86
C PRO A 117 36.05 -19.26 -66.96
N THR A 118 34.74 -19.31 -67.24
CA THR A 118 33.84 -18.17 -67.31
C THR A 118 32.71 -18.38 -66.28
N GLU A 119 32.33 -17.35 -65.53
CA GLU A 119 31.21 -17.44 -64.57
C GLU A 119 29.88 -17.81 -65.34
N ASP A 120 29.19 -18.81 -64.81
CA ASP A 120 27.99 -19.40 -65.41
C ASP A 120 26.85 -19.60 -64.39
N GLY A 121 26.41 -18.49 -63.82
CA GLY A 121 25.32 -18.49 -62.80
C GLY A 121 25.74 -19.00 -61.43
N THR A 122 24.79 -19.34 -60.60
CA THR A 122 24.97 -19.80 -59.23
C THR A 122 24.11 -21.01 -58.94
N THR A 123 24.52 -21.81 -57.97
CA THR A 123 23.72 -22.90 -57.39
C THR A 123 23.65 -22.75 -55.88
N ASP A 124 22.42 -22.83 -55.35
CA ASP A 124 22.18 -22.78 -53.90
C ASP A 124 22.13 -24.19 -53.29
N PHE A 125 22.83 -24.34 -52.18
CA PHE A 125 22.80 -25.54 -51.34
C PHE A 125 22.20 -25.17 -50.01
N THR A 126 21.18 -25.88 -49.53
CA THR A 126 20.47 -25.61 -48.28
C THR A 126 20.67 -26.72 -47.26
N GLY A 127 20.69 -26.34 -46.01
CA GLY A 127 20.63 -27.26 -44.86
C GLY A 127 19.66 -26.73 -43.80
N THR A 128 18.98 -27.61 -43.08
CA THR A 128 18.02 -27.24 -42.07
C THR A 128 18.36 -27.79 -40.72
N ALA A 129 17.96 -27.10 -39.67
CA ALA A 129 18.04 -27.58 -38.27
C ALA A 129 16.81 -27.06 -37.49
N ASP A 130 16.36 -27.85 -36.52
CA ASP A 130 15.30 -27.43 -35.61
C ASP A 130 15.81 -26.44 -34.57
N VAL A 131 15.02 -25.43 -34.26
CA VAL A 131 15.19 -24.48 -33.15
C VAL A 131 14.09 -24.77 -32.14
N LEU A 132 14.46 -25.48 -31.06
CA LEU A 132 13.50 -25.96 -30.06
C LEU A 132 13.72 -25.20 -28.74
N PHE A 133 12.67 -24.62 -28.19
CA PHE A 133 12.71 -23.88 -26.92
C PHE A 133 12.56 -24.73 -25.68
N ALA A 134 12.15 -26.00 -25.79
CA ALA A 134 12.04 -26.91 -24.65
C ALA A 134 13.33 -27.04 -23.81
N ASN A 135 14.48 -26.79 -24.42
CA ASN A 135 15.80 -26.86 -23.77
C ASN A 135 16.52 -25.50 -23.79
N ALA A 136 15.79 -24.40 -23.94
CA ALA A 136 16.37 -23.08 -23.96
C ALA A 136 17.04 -22.74 -22.62
N VAL A 137 18.16 -22.03 -22.67
CA VAL A 137 18.77 -21.46 -21.47
C VAL A 137 17.94 -20.23 -21.06
N ILE A 138 17.41 -20.28 -19.84
CA ILE A 138 16.63 -19.18 -19.27
C ILE A 138 17.59 -18.30 -18.45
N ASN A 139 17.69 -17.04 -18.83
CA ASN A 139 18.38 -16.02 -18.03
C ASN A 139 17.33 -15.25 -17.24
N GLU A 140 17.23 -15.49 -15.94
CA GLU A 140 16.31 -14.79 -15.06
C GLU A 140 16.91 -13.44 -14.64
N SER A 141 16.11 -12.37 -14.72
CA SER A 141 16.38 -11.06 -14.14
C SER A 141 15.27 -10.69 -13.16
N ASP A 142 15.59 -9.82 -12.21
CA ASP A 142 14.63 -9.32 -11.19
C ASP A 142 13.91 -10.46 -10.44
N LYS A 143 14.60 -11.58 -10.24
CA LYS A 143 14.06 -12.72 -9.50
C LYS A 143 13.82 -12.39 -8.02
N CYS A 144 14.67 -11.55 -7.45
CA CYS A 144 14.57 -11.05 -6.09
C CYS A 144 14.30 -9.54 -6.09
N VAL A 145 13.55 -9.09 -5.11
CA VAL A 145 13.27 -7.69 -4.88
C VAL A 145 13.43 -7.38 -3.40
N THR A 146 13.84 -6.17 -3.07
CA THR A 146 13.92 -5.70 -1.68
C THR A 146 12.76 -4.77 -1.39
N VAL A 147 11.96 -5.12 -0.40
CA VAL A 147 10.87 -4.28 0.12
C VAL A 147 11.37 -3.55 1.36
N SER A 148 11.21 -2.23 1.36
CA SER A 148 11.59 -1.36 2.47
C SER A 148 10.44 -0.42 2.82
N ASP A 149 10.23 -0.22 4.11
CA ASP A 149 9.25 0.72 4.64
C ASP A 149 9.79 1.28 5.97
N PRO A 150 9.83 2.61 6.15
CA PRO A 150 10.38 3.22 7.36
C PRO A 150 9.72 2.76 8.66
N LEU A 151 8.44 2.34 8.60
CA LEU A 151 7.67 1.90 9.77
C LEU A 151 7.74 0.38 9.98
N MET A 152 8.26 -0.38 9.01
CA MET A 152 8.37 -1.85 9.10
C MET A 152 9.63 -2.29 9.85
N GLY A 153 10.69 -1.48 9.84
CA GLY A 153 12.01 -1.83 10.36
C GLY A 153 12.97 -2.28 9.25
N ASP A 154 13.59 -3.45 9.39
CA ASP A 154 14.58 -3.92 8.43
C ASP A 154 13.95 -4.26 7.07
N PRO A 155 14.65 -3.98 5.95
CA PRO A 155 14.22 -4.37 4.62
C PRO A 155 14.07 -5.89 4.47
N VAL A 156 13.10 -6.32 3.68
CA VAL A 156 12.80 -7.75 3.43
C VAL A 156 13.08 -8.08 1.97
N GLU A 157 13.93 -9.08 1.74
CA GLU A 157 14.15 -9.64 0.41
C GLU A 157 13.08 -10.69 0.09
N LEU A 158 12.49 -10.59 -1.09
CA LEU A 158 11.48 -11.51 -1.61
C LEU A 158 11.93 -12.03 -2.97
N CYS A 159 12.07 -13.35 -3.10
CA CYS A 159 12.53 -13.99 -4.33
C CYS A 159 11.42 -14.82 -4.97
N ALA A 160 11.17 -14.60 -6.26
CA ALA A 160 10.23 -15.40 -7.03
C ALA A 160 10.77 -16.84 -7.21
N GLY A 161 9.87 -17.81 -7.12
CA GLY A 161 10.17 -19.24 -7.22
C GLY A 161 8.84 -19.99 -7.20
N ASP A 162 8.67 -20.88 -6.22
CA ASP A 162 7.39 -21.58 -6.02
C ASP A 162 6.28 -20.63 -5.50
N LYS A 163 6.67 -19.44 -5.01
CA LYS A 163 5.76 -18.45 -4.47
C LYS A 163 5.83 -17.17 -5.32
N THR A 164 4.65 -16.66 -5.69
CA THR A 164 4.50 -15.45 -6.52
C THR A 164 3.73 -14.33 -5.82
N MET A 165 3.31 -14.55 -4.59
CA MET A 165 2.60 -13.55 -3.76
C MET A 165 3.13 -13.56 -2.33
N TRP A 166 3.32 -12.38 -1.78
CA TRP A 166 3.74 -12.15 -0.39
C TRP A 166 2.84 -11.10 0.24
N THR A 167 2.63 -11.24 1.52
CA THR A 167 1.97 -10.24 2.37
C THR A 167 2.88 -9.96 3.54
N LEU A 168 3.26 -8.70 3.72
CA LEU A 168 4.00 -8.20 4.87
C LEU A 168 3.02 -7.41 5.74
N GLU A 169 2.92 -7.78 7.02
CA GLU A 169 2.08 -7.06 7.98
C GLU A 169 2.96 -6.52 9.12
N TYR A 170 2.75 -5.26 9.50
CA TYR A 170 3.43 -4.61 10.63
C TYR A 170 2.52 -3.54 11.21
N THR A 171 2.81 -3.15 12.45
CA THR A 171 2.05 -2.15 13.20
C THR A 171 2.90 -0.92 13.44
N ALA A 172 2.31 0.25 13.26
CA ALA A 172 2.91 1.54 13.60
C ALA A 172 1.99 2.30 14.54
N THR A 173 2.57 3.06 15.46
CA THR A 173 1.84 3.89 16.42
C THR A 173 1.76 5.31 15.91
N VAL A 174 0.54 5.82 15.74
CA VAL A 174 0.23 7.21 15.40
C VAL A 174 0.10 8.02 16.68
N GLY A 175 0.75 9.18 16.76
CA GLY A 175 0.83 9.98 17.99
C GLY A 175 1.93 9.50 18.96
N PRO A 176 2.00 10.04 20.20
CA PRO A 176 1.14 11.13 20.71
C PRO A 176 1.46 12.48 20.06
N TYR A 177 0.50 13.40 20.08
CA TYR A 177 0.68 14.80 19.70
C TYR A 177 0.51 15.69 20.93
N GLU A 178 1.48 16.58 21.19
CA GLU A 178 1.48 17.45 22.36
C GLU A 178 0.54 18.65 22.20
N GLU A 179 0.35 19.12 20.98
CA GLU A 179 -0.48 20.29 20.67
C GLU A 179 -1.71 19.89 19.85
N CYS A 180 -2.77 20.67 19.95
CA CYS A 180 -3.94 20.52 19.09
C CYS A 180 -3.63 21.03 17.68
N GLY A 181 -4.28 20.46 16.67
CA GLY A 181 -4.10 20.81 15.27
C GLY A 181 -4.34 19.66 14.32
N GLU A 182 -4.14 19.92 13.04
CA GLU A 182 -4.18 18.92 12.00
C GLU A 182 -2.76 18.43 11.70
N TYR A 183 -2.58 17.11 11.65
CA TYR A 183 -1.30 16.47 11.41
C TYR A 183 -1.44 15.46 10.27
N GLU A 184 -0.30 15.15 9.64
CA GLU A 184 -0.21 14.07 8.67
C GLU A 184 0.71 12.97 9.21
N PHE A 185 0.29 11.72 9.03
CA PHE A 185 1.09 10.54 9.30
C PHE A 185 1.30 9.78 7.98
N PRO A 186 2.32 10.19 7.20
CA PRO A 186 2.61 9.57 5.91
C PRO A 186 3.35 8.26 6.07
N ASN A 187 3.03 7.29 5.23
CA ASN A 187 3.82 6.08 5.06
C ASN A 187 4.08 5.81 3.59
N LYS A 188 5.31 5.38 3.27
CA LYS A 188 5.75 5.10 1.92
C LYS A 188 6.61 3.84 1.88
N ALA A 189 6.00 2.75 1.42
CA ALA A 189 6.72 1.53 1.09
C ALA A 189 7.41 1.65 -0.28
N SER A 190 8.57 1.07 -0.41
CA SER A 190 9.31 0.97 -1.67
C SER A 190 9.69 -0.48 -1.95
N LEU A 191 9.73 -0.82 -3.24
CA LEU A 191 10.21 -2.10 -3.75
C LEU A 191 11.31 -1.81 -4.77
N ALA A 192 12.51 -2.31 -4.52
CA ALA A 192 13.65 -2.18 -5.42
C ALA A 192 13.96 -3.53 -6.10
N THR A 193 14.18 -3.50 -7.42
CA THR A 193 14.62 -4.65 -8.23
C THR A 193 16.13 -4.67 -8.38
N ASP A 194 16.68 -5.80 -8.81
CA ASP A 194 18.13 -5.98 -9.00
C ASP A 194 18.67 -5.08 -10.12
N ASP A 195 17.85 -4.72 -11.10
CA ASP A 195 18.21 -3.80 -12.20
C ASP A 195 18.11 -2.31 -11.82
N GLY A 196 17.76 -2.02 -10.55
CA GLY A 196 17.70 -0.67 -10.00
C GLY A 196 16.37 0.07 -10.21
N LYS A 197 15.33 -0.60 -10.70
CA LYS A 197 13.98 -0.03 -10.72
C LYS A 197 13.40 0.02 -9.32
N THR A 198 12.59 1.06 -9.04
CA THR A 198 11.91 1.21 -7.76
C THR A 198 10.43 1.50 -7.98
N LEU A 199 9.59 0.76 -7.29
CA LEU A 199 8.15 0.99 -7.21
C LEU A 199 7.81 1.51 -5.81
N TYR A 200 6.71 2.25 -5.69
CA TYR A 200 6.27 2.85 -4.42
C TYR A 200 4.80 2.59 -4.19
N ALA A 201 4.45 2.44 -2.90
CA ALA A 201 3.07 2.47 -2.43
C ALA A 201 3.00 3.44 -1.25
N GLU A 202 2.01 4.33 -1.27
CA GLU A 202 1.89 5.41 -0.28
C GLU A 202 0.53 5.34 0.42
N TRP A 203 0.56 5.62 1.72
CA TRP A 203 -0.64 5.76 2.53
C TRP A 203 -0.46 6.91 3.51
N ASN A 204 -1.33 7.90 3.45
CA ASN A 204 -1.33 9.02 4.38
C ASN A 204 -2.58 8.97 5.27
N ILE A 205 -2.38 9.18 6.57
CA ILE A 205 -3.43 9.32 7.56
C ILE A 205 -3.44 10.78 8.01
N LEU A 206 -4.59 11.42 7.89
CA LEU A 206 -4.83 12.75 8.45
C LEU A 206 -5.25 12.57 9.91
N VAL A 207 -4.62 13.32 10.81
CA VAL A 207 -4.90 13.24 12.24
C VAL A 207 -5.38 14.61 12.71
N ASP A 208 -6.62 14.66 13.17
CA ASP A 208 -7.19 15.82 13.83
C ASP A 208 -7.03 15.68 15.35
N VAL A 209 -6.35 16.64 15.97
CA VAL A 209 -6.24 16.78 17.42
C VAL A 209 -7.03 18.02 17.82
N PRO A 210 -8.30 17.85 18.26
CA PRO A 210 -9.17 18.98 18.54
C PRO A 210 -8.61 19.91 19.61
N CYS A 211 -8.68 21.21 19.37
CA CYS A 211 -8.33 22.20 20.37
C CYS A 211 -9.45 22.35 21.40
N ASP A 212 -9.07 22.33 22.67
CA ASP A 212 -10.02 22.64 23.73
C ASP A 212 -10.47 24.09 23.66
N THR A 213 -11.77 24.29 23.62
CA THR A 213 -12.41 25.63 23.57
C THR A 213 -13.42 25.78 24.69
N GLY A 214 -13.65 27.02 25.10
CA GLY A 214 -14.52 27.32 26.23
C GLY A 214 -13.89 26.96 27.58
N CYS A 215 -14.71 26.80 28.59
CA CYS A 215 -14.33 26.35 29.93
C CYS A 215 -15.51 25.69 30.64
N THR A 216 -15.27 24.86 31.66
CA THR A 216 -16.34 24.14 32.36
C THR A 216 -16.74 24.82 33.67
N LEU A 217 -17.97 24.60 34.07
CA LEU A 217 -18.57 25.05 35.31
C LEU A 217 -19.06 23.84 36.13
N THR A 218 -18.97 23.95 37.45
CA THR A 218 -19.35 22.85 38.35
C THR A 218 -20.85 22.58 38.38
N ILE A 219 -21.24 21.37 38.81
CA ILE A 219 -22.66 21.07 39.05
C ILE A 219 -23.31 21.98 40.10
N GLY A 220 -22.48 22.56 41.02
CA GLY A 220 -22.92 23.58 41.98
C GLY A 220 -23.38 24.84 41.29
N TYR A 221 -22.59 25.35 40.34
CA TYR A 221 -22.94 26.50 39.52
C TYR A 221 -24.26 26.27 38.79
N TRP A 222 -24.40 25.15 38.07
CA TRP A 222 -25.59 24.83 37.32
C TRP A 222 -26.86 24.73 38.15
N LYS A 223 -26.78 24.26 39.41
CA LYS A 223 -27.88 24.24 40.34
C LYS A 223 -28.37 25.64 40.73
N THR A 224 -27.42 26.56 40.95
CA THR A 224 -27.72 27.90 41.44
C THR A 224 -28.04 28.92 40.33
N HIS A 225 -27.70 28.60 39.07
CA HIS A 225 -27.95 29.42 37.88
C HIS A 225 -29.03 28.82 36.99
N SER A 226 -29.90 28.00 37.54
CA SER A 226 -31.09 27.46 36.86
C SER A 226 -32.29 28.40 37.03
N PRO A 227 -33.19 28.49 36.04
CA PRO A 227 -34.45 29.23 36.13
C PRO A 227 -35.36 28.70 37.25
N TYR A 228 -35.09 27.49 37.75
CA TYR A 228 -35.88 26.82 38.80
C TYR A 228 -35.28 26.95 40.21
N PHE A 229 -34.12 27.61 40.36
CA PHE A 229 -33.46 27.69 41.68
C PHE A 229 -34.23 28.54 42.68
N ARG A 230 -34.56 29.79 42.32
CA ARG A 230 -35.37 30.73 43.11
C ARG A 230 -35.77 31.93 42.28
N ASP A 231 -36.84 32.62 42.67
CA ASP A 231 -37.23 33.84 42.00
C ASP A 231 -36.13 34.90 42.00
N GLY A 232 -35.87 35.49 40.82
CA GLY A 232 -34.84 36.51 40.64
C GLY A 232 -33.40 36.01 40.65
N ALA A 233 -33.16 34.68 40.65
CA ALA A 233 -31.83 34.12 40.42
C ALA A 233 -31.34 34.45 38.99
N LYS A 234 -30.02 34.60 38.82
CA LYS A 234 -29.43 34.69 37.50
C LYS A 234 -29.62 33.33 36.79
N ASN A 235 -30.27 33.34 35.65
CA ASN A 235 -30.41 32.19 34.80
C ASN A 235 -29.22 32.17 33.82
N ASP A 236 -28.57 31.01 33.65
CA ASP A 236 -27.56 30.83 32.64
C ASP A 236 -28.26 30.40 31.31
N PRO A 237 -27.89 31.03 30.16
CA PRO A 237 -28.49 30.71 28.85
C PRO A 237 -28.40 29.24 28.43
N ALA A 238 -27.45 28.47 28.96
CA ALA A 238 -27.33 27.03 28.67
C ALA A 238 -28.57 26.25 29.08
N TRP A 239 -29.31 26.69 30.09
CA TRP A 239 -30.58 26.09 30.47
C TRP A 239 -31.70 26.33 29.45
N ASP A 240 -31.66 27.47 28.76
CA ASP A 240 -32.61 27.80 27.67
C ASP A 240 -32.28 26.96 26.42
N LEU A 241 -30.99 26.66 26.17
CA LEU A 241 -30.51 25.81 25.07
C LEU A 241 -30.82 24.32 25.33
N LEU A 242 -30.98 23.92 26.59
CA LEU A 242 -31.40 22.57 26.95
C LEU A 242 -32.89 22.34 26.68
N ASP A 243 -33.67 23.41 26.62
CA ASP A 243 -35.12 23.40 26.30
C ASP A 243 -35.31 23.40 24.77
N ASP A 244 -35.21 22.24 24.15
CA ASP A 244 -35.47 22.05 22.72
C ASP A 244 -36.96 21.72 22.41
N GLY A 245 -37.84 21.88 23.41
CA GLY A 245 -39.27 21.54 23.33
C GLY A 245 -39.58 20.04 23.44
N THR A 246 -38.56 19.19 23.59
CA THR A 246 -38.71 17.73 23.79
C THR A 246 -38.32 17.28 25.20
N HIS A 247 -37.52 18.06 25.91
CA HIS A 247 -37.04 17.78 27.26
C HIS A 247 -37.81 18.60 28.31
N ASP A 248 -38.26 17.95 29.36
CA ASP A 248 -38.78 18.65 30.55
C ASP A 248 -37.56 19.12 31.40
N THR A 249 -37.16 20.37 31.14
CA THR A 249 -36.01 20.98 31.83
C THR A 249 -36.21 21.11 33.32
N LYS A 250 -37.47 21.23 33.78
CA LYS A 250 -37.79 21.20 35.21
C LYS A 250 -37.54 19.85 35.82
N ALA A 251 -37.96 18.77 35.14
CA ALA A 251 -37.67 17.42 35.61
C ALA A 251 -36.16 17.14 35.64
N ILE A 252 -35.42 17.66 34.66
CA ILE A 252 -33.93 17.58 34.67
C ILE A 252 -33.34 18.30 35.88
N TYR A 253 -33.85 19.50 36.20
CA TYR A 253 -33.42 20.23 37.40
C TYR A 253 -33.77 19.48 38.70
N GLU A 254 -34.94 18.85 38.78
CA GLU A 254 -35.34 18.00 39.91
C GLU A 254 -34.40 16.81 40.09
N ILE A 255 -34.00 16.17 39.00
CA ILE A 255 -32.95 15.10 39.04
C ILE A 255 -31.64 15.66 39.57
N LEU A 256 -31.16 16.79 39.02
CA LEU A 256 -29.87 17.41 39.40
C LEU A 256 -29.85 17.80 40.87
N THR A 257 -30.99 18.14 41.47
CA THR A 257 -31.10 18.58 42.88
C THR A 257 -31.48 17.45 43.85
N THR A 258 -31.88 16.28 43.36
CA THR A 258 -32.23 15.12 44.20
C THR A 258 -30.98 14.51 44.84
N PRO A 259 -30.87 14.41 46.18
CA PRO A 259 -29.73 13.81 46.80
C PRO A 259 -29.54 12.35 46.38
N PRO A 260 -28.33 11.93 45.92
CA PRO A 260 -28.12 10.58 45.42
C PRO A 260 -28.33 9.45 46.39
N LYS A 261 -28.12 9.67 47.70
CA LYS A 261 -28.27 8.68 48.79
C LYS A 261 -27.64 7.31 48.45
N GLY A 262 -26.58 7.32 47.66
CA GLY A 262 -25.82 6.12 47.24
C GLY A 262 -26.38 5.40 46.01
N ASP A 263 -27.46 5.90 45.37
CA ASP A 263 -27.93 5.41 44.06
C ASP A 263 -27.01 5.89 42.94
N ALA A 264 -26.45 4.95 42.19
CA ALA A 264 -25.54 5.25 41.08
C ALA A 264 -26.18 5.98 39.93
N TYR A 265 -27.50 5.84 39.75
CA TYR A 265 -28.24 6.64 38.76
C TYR A 265 -28.09 8.14 39.01
N TYR A 266 -28.43 8.60 40.20
CA TYR A 266 -28.32 10.03 40.50
C TYR A 266 -26.89 10.53 40.59
N ILE A 267 -25.92 9.67 41.00
CA ILE A 267 -24.50 10.01 40.99
C ILE A 267 -24.06 10.31 39.56
N LEU A 268 -24.41 9.45 38.57
CA LEU A 268 -24.07 9.66 37.17
C LEU A 268 -24.89 10.79 36.54
N ALA A 269 -26.20 10.83 36.78
CA ALA A 269 -27.10 11.83 36.20
C ALA A 269 -26.68 13.26 36.55
N HIS A 270 -26.24 13.52 37.79
CA HIS A 270 -25.75 14.85 38.18
C HIS A 270 -24.56 15.29 37.34
N GLN A 271 -23.58 14.39 37.14
CA GLN A 271 -22.38 14.69 36.35
C GLN A 271 -22.69 14.79 34.85
N TYR A 272 -23.60 13.95 34.37
CA TYR A 272 -24.05 13.97 32.98
C TYR A 272 -24.78 15.28 32.64
N ILE A 273 -25.74 15.73 33.49
CA ILE A 273 -26.42 16.98 33.28
C ILE A 273 -25.45 18.17 33.33
N GLY A 274 -24.50 18.18 34.29
CA GLY A 274 -23.49 19.22 34.36
C GLY A 274 -22.63 19.28 33.10
N ALA A 275 -22.21 18.12 32.61
CA ALA A 275 -21.45 18.03 31.37
C ALA A 275 -22.24 18.48 30.13
N THR A 276 -23.52 18.13 30.05
CA THR A 276 -24.42 18.61 28.98
C THR A 276 -24.52 20.13 28.96
N LEU A 277 -24.75 20.75 30.15
CA LEU A 277 -24.84 22.20 30.27
C LEU A 277 -23.51 22.89 29.94
N ASN A 278 -22.38 22.30 30.30
CA ASN A 278 -21.05 22.79 29.92
C ASN A 278 -20.87 22.78 28.38
N ILE A 279 -21.27 21.71 27.70
CA ILE A 279 -21.25 21.65 26.23
C ILE A 279 -22.14 22.72 25.62
N LEU A 280 -23.35 22.87 26.11
CA LEU A 280 -24.30 23.91 25.64
C LEU A 280 -23.80 25.34 25.90
N SER A 281 -22.98 25.53 26.92
CA SER A 281 -22.29 26.78 27.24
C SER A 281 -21.03 27.03 26.38
N GLY A 282 -20.66 26.09 25.50
CA GLY A 282 -19.55 26.22 24.56
C GLY A 282 -18.24 25.56 25.01
N ALA A 283 -18.23 24.79 26.08
CA ALA A 283 -17.07 24.00 26.48
C ALA A 283 -16.87 22.82 25.53
N SER A 284 -15.67 22.64 25.01
CA SER A 284 -15.30 21.46 24.22
C SER A 284 -15.27 20.21 25.09
N MET A 285 -15.50 19.06 24.45
CA MET A 285 -15.36 17.76 25.11
C MET A 285 -14.66 16.78 24.16
N SER A 286 -13.54 16.21 24.59
CA SER A 286 -12.74 15.27 23.81
C SER A 286 -12.28 14.08 24.67
N GLY A 287 -11.60 13.11 24.08
CA GLY A 287 -10.92 12.01 24.75
C GLY A 287 -11.80 11.21 25.73
N GLU A 288 -11.25 10.93 26.92
CA GLU A 288 -11.95 10.13 27.94
C GLU A 288 -13.27 10.74 28.43
N ALA A 289 -13.37 12.08 28.42
CA ALA A 289 -14.60 12.76 28.81
C ALA A 289 -15.73 12.50 27.80
N LEU A 290 -15.45 12.60 26.48
CA LEU A 290 -16.41 12.33 25.42
C LEU A 290 -16.86 10.87 25.41
N GLU A 291 -15.91 9.94 25.57
CA GLU A 291 -16.25 8.52 25.70
C GLU A 291 -17.18 8.24 26.88
N ALA A 292 -16.86 8.84 28.05
CA ALA A 292 -17.67 8.67 29.24
C ALA A 292 -19.06 9.30 29.05
N TYR A 293 -19.14 10.45 28.42
CA TYR A 293 -20.39 11.14 28.10
C TYR A 293 -21.29 10.30 27.21
N ASN A 294 -20.75 9.78 26.11
CA ASN A 294 -21.52 8.93 25.17
C ASN A 294 -22.06 7.67 25.87
N LYS A 295 -21.21 6.98 26.67
CA LYS A 295 -21.63 5.81 27.43
C LYS A 295 -22.65 6.17 28.53
N ALA A 296 -22.55 7.35 29.13
CA ALA A 296 -23.50 7.85 30.11
C ALA A 296 -24.85 8.20 29.47
N THR A 297 -24.84 8.78 28.26
CA THR A 297 -26.05 9.07 27.47
C THR A 297 -26.89 7.81 27.30
N ASP A 298 -26.28 6.72 26.84
CA ASP A 298 -26.97 5.44 26.64
C ASP A 298 -27.56 4.90 27.95
N LEU A 299 -26.79 5.01 29.05
CA LEU A 299 -27.24 4.51 30.35
C LEU A 299 -28.37 5.34 30.94
N ILE A 300 -28.29 6.66 30.90
CA ILE A 300 -29.30 7.58 31.46
C ILE A 300 -30.59 7.48 30.67
N HIS A 301 -30.56 7.45 29.34
CA HIS A 301 -31.75 7.38 28.51
C HIS A 301 -32.49 6.03 28.60
N ASN A 302 -31.77 4.93 28.86
CA ASN A 302 -32.35 3.60 28.87
C ASN A 302 -32.69 3.06 30.28
N ASN A 303 -32.38 3.80 31.35
CA ASN A 303 -32.57 3.36 32.72
C ASN A 303 -33.08 4.48 33.61
N GLY A 304 -33.47 4.12 34.82
CA GLY A 304 -33.93 5.02 35.86
C GLY A 304 -33.28 4.73 37.22
N PRO A 305 -33.72 5.41 38.29
CA PRO A 305 -33.22 5.18 39.64
C PRO A 305 -33.35 3.72 40.09
N GLY A 306 -32.45 3.28 40.97
CA GLY A 306 -32.41 1.92 41.51
C GLY A 306 -31.40 1.01 40.81
N VAL A 307 -30.29 1.56 40.38
CA VAL A 307 -29.20 0.78 39.73
C VAL A 307 -28.72 -0.38 40.61
N SER A 308 -28.62 -1.56 40.00
CA SER A 308 -28.19 -2.78 40.69
C SER A 308 -26.79 -2.66 41.31
N LYS A 309 -26.56 -3.44 42.37
CA LYS A 309 -25.22 -3.48 42.99
C LYS A 309 -24.14 -3.98 42.01
N ALA A 310 -24.50 -4.85 41.08
CA ALA A 310 -23.59 -5.39 40.07
C ALA A 310 -23.13 -4.30 39.08
N ASP A 311 -24.03 -3.40 38.71
CA ASP A 311 -23.76 -2.35 37.73
C ASP A 311 -23.15 -1.08 38.33
N LYS A 312 -23.28 -0.92 39.67
CA LYS A 312 -22.88 0.29 40.38
C LYS A 312 -21.48 0.78 40.03
N LYS A 313 -20.48 -0.13 39.93
CA LYS A 313 -19.11 0.22 39.57
C LYS A 313 -19.01 0.88 38.18
N LYS A 314 -19.69 0.35 37.19
CA LYS A 314 -19.73 0.93 35.84
C LYS A 314 -20.25 2.36 35.86
N TRP A 315 -21.39 2.60 36.51
CA TRP A 315 -22.01 3.91 36.59
C TRP A 315 -21.16 4.94 37.33
N THR A 316 -20.58 4.56 38.48
CA THR A 316 -19.74 5.47 39.28
C THR A 316 -18.38 5.76 38.64
N SER A 317 -17.83 4.83 37.80
CA SER A 317 -16.62 5.11 37.04
C SER A 317 -16.88 6.19 35.97
N LEU A 318 -17.98 6.12 35.23
CA LEU A 318 -18.35 7.17 34.28
C LEU A 318 -18.60 8.51 34.96
N ALA A 319 -19.30 8.47 36.10
CA ALA A 319 -19.53 9.68 36.91
C ALA A 319 -18.22 10.33 37.35
N SER A 320 -17.22 9.54 37.73
CA SER A 320 -15.89 10.07 38.13
C SER A 320 -15.16 10.77 37.00
N VAL A 321 -15.26 10.27 35.77
CA VAL A 321 -14.66 10.93 34.61
C VAL A 321 -15.38 12.26 34.30
N LEU A 322 -16.72 12.25 34.28
CA LEU A 322 -17.51 13.47 34.04
C LEU A 322 -17.36 14.49 35.18
N ASP A 323 -17.15 14.04 36.42
CA ASP A 323 -16.85 14.93 37.55
C ASP A 323 -15.52 15.67 37.33
N ARG A 324 -14.47 14.95 36.85
CA ARG A 324 -13.19 15.58 36.51
C ARG A 324 -13.35 16.61 35.39
N TYR A 325 -14.18 16.31 34.38
CA TYR A 325 -14.49 17.25 33.30
C TYR A 325 -15.24 18.49 33.85
N ASN A 326 -16.32 18.31 34.60
CA ASN A 326 -17.11 19.41 35.15
C ASN A 326 -16.32 20.31 36.13
N ASN A 327 -15.26 19.79 36.74
CA ASN A 327 -14.36 20.54 37.60
C ASN A 327 -13.10 21.06 36.88
N GLY A 328 -13.01 20.89 35.53
CA GLY A 328 -11.91 21.39 34.73
C GLY A 328 -10.57 20.68 34.93
N TYR A 329 -10.56 19.45 35.50
CA TYR A 329 -9.33 18.65 35.62
C TYR A 329 -8.95 17.94 34.30
N ILE A 330 -9.90 17.81 33.39
CA ILE A 330 -9.74 17.31 32.02
C ILE A 330 -10.61 18.16 31.08
N GLY A 331 -10.23 18.29 29.82
CA GLY A 331 -10.87 19.18 28.86
C GLY A 331 -10.42 20.62 28.98
N PRO A 332 -11.25 21.61 28.63
CA PRO A 332 -10.86 23.02 28.41
C PRO A 332 -10.52 23.80 29.70
N GLY A 333 -10.49 23.16 30.85
CA GLY A 333 -10.26 23.80 32.12
C GLY A 333 -11.52 24.42 32.74
N HIS A 334 -11.38 24.91 34.00
CA HIS A 334 -12.46 25.53 34.74
C HIS A 334 -12.59 27.01 34.38
N CYS A 335 -13.83 27.52 34.26
CA CYS A 335 -14.07 28.95 34.10
C CYS A 335 -13.72 29.67 35.41
N ASP A 336 -13.06 30.83 35.31
CA ASP A 336 -12.96 31.76 36.43
C ASP A 336 -14.37 32.27 36.76
N GLU A 337 -14.94 31.80 37.84
CA GLU A 337 -16.23 32.30 38.32
C GLU A 337 -16.07 33.79 38.64
N GLN A 338 -16.57 34.66 37.75
CA GLN A 338 -16.74 36.07 38.11
C GLN A 338 -17.87 36.16 39.13
N VAL A 339 -17.49 36.33 40.39
CA VAL A 339 -18.39 36.54 41.55
C VAL A 339 -19.24 37.82 41.37
#